data_8a37bc2dc43bfd6597c66148f6cab887
#
_entry.id   8a37bc2dc43bfd6597c66148f6cab887
#
_cell.length_a   1.000
_cell.length_b   1.000
_cell.length_c   1.000
_cell.angle_alpha   90.00
_cell.angle_beta   90.00
_cell.angle_gamma   90.00
#
_symmetry.space_group_name_H-M   'P 1'
#
loop_
_entity.id
_entity.type
_entity.pdbx_description
1 polymer ?
#
loop_
_entity_poly.entity_id
_entity_poly.type
_entity_poly.pdbx_seq_one_letter_code
_entity_poly.pdbx_strand_id
1 'polypeptide(L)'
;MKESQSLTNNLLMEVDILSNRLRNVKQFYKTTENKALKGRLFIENKIIFKRVKEIYRIAELLNKNNWKIIFSNLLFEITKRTLNESKFESNLFFL
;
A
#
# COMPACT_ATOMS: atom_id res chain seq x y z
N MET A 1 -20.67 -13.28 -5.26
CA MET A 1 -20.27 -12.24 -6.23
C MET A 1 -20.34 -10.84 -5.64
N LYS A 2 -21.50 -10.47 -5.05
CA LYS A 2 -21.64 -9.15 -4.41
C LYS A 2 -20.63 -8.93 -3.29
N GLU A 3 -20.37 -9.95 -2.48
CA GLU A 3 -19.42 -9.86 -1.37
C GLU A 3 -18.00 -9.64 -1.86
N SER A 4 -17.58 -10.37 -2.89
CA SER A 4 -16.25 -10.21 -3.47
C SER A 4 -16.10 -8.86 -4.14
N GLN A 5 -17.16 -8.36 -4.77
CA GLN A 5 -17.13 -7.04 -5.40
C GLN A 5 -17.04 -5.93 -4.34
N SER A 6 -17.78 -6.07 -3.24
CA SER A 6 -17.70 -5.12 -2.12
C SER A 6 -16.31 -5.13 -1.49
N LEU A 7 -15.73 -6.31 -1.31
CA LEU A 7 -14.38 -6.46 -0.80
C LEU A 7 -13.38 -5.74 -1.70
N THR A 8 -13.47 -5.97 -3.01
CA THR A 8 -12.57 -5.33 -3.98
C THR A 8 -12.67 -3.81 -3.91
N ASN A 9 -13.88 -3.27 -3.86
CA ASN A 9 -14.10 -1.83 -3.78
C ASN A 9 -13.53 -1.25 -2.48
N ASN A 10 -13.75 -1.95 -1.36
CA ASN A 10 -13.23 -1.51 -0.06
C ASN A 10 -11.70 -1.53 -0.04
N LEU A 11 -11.11 -2.55 -0.63
CA LEU A 11 -9.65 -2.64 -0.70
C LEU A 11 -9.05 -1.57 -1.61
N LEU A 12 -9.73 -1.24 -2.71
CA LEU A 12 -9.29 -0.13 -3.58
C LEU A 12 -9.26 1.18 -2.81
N MET A 13 -10.29 1.45 -2.02
CA MET A 13 -10.35 2.65 -1.19
C MET A 13 -9.25 2.65 -0.15
N GLU A 14 -9.02 1.51 0.48
CA GLU A 14 -7.97 1.40 1.49
C GLU A 14 -6.58 1.63 0.89
N VAL A 15 -6.29 1.04 -0.26
CA VAL A 15 -5.00 1.22 -0.94
C VAL A 15 -4.79 2.67 -1.33
N ASP A 16 -5.85 3.36 -1.77
CA ASP A 16 -5.76 4.77 -2.11
C ASP A 16 -5.36 5.61 -0.89
N ILE A 17 -5.99 5.34 0.25
CA ILE A 17 -5.67 6.02 1.51
C ILE A 17 -4.21 5.71 1.92
N LEU A 18 -3.82 4.46 1.85
CA LEU A 18 -2.46 4.03 2.23
C LEU A 18 -1.41 4.64 1.31
N SER A 19 -1.69 4.72 0.02
CA SER A 19 -0.79 5.32 -0.95
C SER A 19 -0.56 6.81 -0.65
N ASN A 20 -1.63 7.52 -0.30
CA ASN A 20 -1.52 8.93 0.07
C ASN A 20 -0.73 9.11 1.36
N ARG A 21 -0.96 8.25 2.35
CA ARG A 21 -0.21 8.28 3.61
C ARG A 21 1.27 7.99 3.37
N LEU A 22 1.57 7.04 2.51
CA LEU A 22 2.94 6.69 2.17
C LEU A 22 3.68 7.90 1.58
N ARG A 23 3.04 8.63 0.67
CA ARG A 23 3.62 9.84 0.09
C ARG A 23 3.88 10.90 1.15
N ASN A 24 2.97 11.08 2.09
CA ASN A 24 3.12 12.03 3.17
C ASN A 24 4.27 11.63 4.11
N VAL A 25 4.35 10.37 4.46
CA VAL A 25 5.45 9.83 5.28
C VAL A 25 6.78 10.09 4.60
N LYS A 26 6.86 9.81 3.31
CA LYS A 26 8.06 10.04 2.50
C LYS A 26 8.49 11.49 2.54
N GLN A 27 7.55 12.40 2.32
CA GLN A 27 7.84 13.82 2.27
C GLN A 27 8.31 14.35 3.63
N PHE A 28 7.59 14.00 4.70
CA PHE A 28 7.97 14.43 6.04
C PHE A 28 9.33 13.85 6.46
N TYR A 29 9.60 12.61 6.11
CA TYR A 29 10.90 12.01 6.42
C TYR A 29 12.04 12.78 5.74
N LYS A 30 11.84 13.20 4.50
CA LYS A 30 12.87 13.95 3.75
C LYS A 30 13.09 15.36 4.28
N THR A 31 12.04 15.98 4.83
CA THR A 31 12.09 17.39 5.22
C THR A 31 12.37 17.63 6.69
N THR A 32 12.11 16.66 7.56
CA THR A 32 12.30 16.83 8.99
C THR A 32 13.74 16.55 9.41
N GLU A 33 14.24 17.35 10.36
CA GLU A 33 15.54 17.11 10.99
C GLU A 33 15.36 16.43 12.36
N ASN A 34 14.13 16.26 12.81
CA ASN A 34 13.83 15.67 14.11
C ASN A 34 14.01 14.14 14.04
N LYS A 35 15.01 13.64 14.76
CA LYS A 35 15.34 12.20 14.74
C LYS A 35 14.22 11.33 15.31
N ALA A 36 13.54 11.80 16.35
CA ALA A 36 12.44 11.05 16.94
C ALA A 36 11.28 10.92 15.97
N LEU A 37 10.98 12.00 15.23
CA LEU A 37 9.96 11.98 14.20
C LEU A 37 10.35 11.05 13.05
N LYS A 38 11.61 11.08 12.63
CA LYS A 38 12.09 10.16 11.59
C LYS A 38 11.88 8.70 11.99
N GLY A 39 12.14 8.36 13.25
CA GLY A 39 11.91 7.02 13.76
C GLY A 39 10.45 6.60 13.67
N ARG A 40 9.53 7.50 14.04
CA ARG A 40 8.09 7.24 13.94
C ARG A 40 7.65 7.08 12.50
N LEU A 41 8.17 7.91 11.60
CA LEU A 41 7.85 7.82 10.17
C LEU A 41 8.35 6.50 9.58
N PHE A 42 9.51 6.05 10.00
CA PHE A 42 10.04 4.76 9.58
C PHE A 42 9.11 3.62 9.99
N ILE A 43 8.65 3.63 11.24
CA ILE A 43 7.71 2.62 11.75
C ILE A 43 6.39 2.67 10.99
N GLU A 44 5.87 3.88 10.73
CA GLU A 44 4.63 4.04 9.98
C GLU A 44 4.78 3.48 8.57
N ASN A 45 5.92 3.73 7.92
CA ASN A 45 6.18 3.17 6.59
C ASN A 45 6.13 1.63 6.61
N LYS A 46 6.70 1.01 7.64
CA LYS A 46 6.66 -0.45 7.78
C LYS A 46 5.24 -0.97 7.94
N ILE A 47 4.43 -0.28 8.73
CA ILE A 47 3.03 -0.67 8.96
C ILE A 47 2.24 -0.58 7.66
N ILE A 48 2.40 0.51 6.92
CA ILE A 48 1.75 0.70 5.62
C ILE A 48 2.18 -0.39 4.64
N PHE A 49 3.48 -0.63 4.55
CA PHE A 49 4.04 -1.65 3.66
C PHE A 49 3.44 -3.04 3.96
N LYS A 50 3.38 -3.40 5.23
CA LYS A 50 2.84 -4.70 5.65
C LYS A 50 1.38 -4.84 5.21
N ARG A 51 0.58 -3.80 5.42
CA ARG A 51 -0.83 -3.84 5.04
C ARG A 51 -1.01 -3.90 3.52
N VAL A 52 -0.27 -3.11 2.77
CA VAL A 52 -0.34 -3.13 1.31
C VAL A 52 0.07 -4.50 0.77
N LYS A 53 1.07 -5.13 1.39
CA LYS A 53 1.49 -6.48 1.01
C LYS A 53 0.39 -7.52 1.24
N GLU A 54 -0.34 -7.40 2.35
CA GLU A 54 -1.50 -8.26 2.61
C GLU A 54 -2.58 -8.08 1.54
N ILE A 55 -2.88 -6.83 1.19
CA ILE A 55 -3.88 -6.51 0.17
C ILE A 55 -3.42 -7.04 -1.20
N TYR A 56 -2.14 -6.91 -1.50
CA TYR A 56 -1.58 -7.44 -2.75
C TYR A 56 -1.84 -8.95 -2.86
N ARG A 57 -1.63 -9.69 -1.79
CA ARG A 57 -1.88 -11.14 -1.79
C ARG A 57 -3.34 -11.47 -2.02
N ILE A 58 -4.23 -10.70 -1.39
CA ILE A 58 -5.67 -10.88 -1.61
C ILE A 58 -6.02 -10.55 -3.05
N ALA A 59 -5.49 -9.46 -3.58
CA ALA A 59 -5.73 -9.04 -4.96
C ALA A 59 -5.24 -10.09 -5.95
N GLU A 60 -4.08 -10.69 -5.70
CA GLU A 60 -3.54 -11.74 -6.54
C GLU A 60 -4.48 -12.95 -6.58
N LEU A 61 -4.99 -13.37 -5.42
CA LEU A 61 -5.93 -14.48 -5.34
C LEU A 61 -7.24 -14.17 -6.06
N LEU A 62 -7.78 -12.97 -5.89
CA LEU A 62 -9.01 -12.56 -6.55
C LEU A 62 -8.83 -12.53 -8.07
N ASN A 63 -7.72 -11.97 -8.52
CA ASN A 63 -7.44 -11.84 -9.95
C ASN A 63 -7.23 -13.22 -10.61
N LYS A 64 -6.60 -14.12 -9.88
CA LYS A 64 -6.28 -15.46 -10.37
C LYS A 64 -7.50 -16.39 -10.41
N ASN A 65 -8.33 -16.31 -9.36
CA ASN A 65 -9.43 -17.26 -9.17
C ASN A 65 -10.79 -16.74 -9.63
N ASN A 66 -10.93 -15.44 -9.84
CA ASN A 66 -12.23 -14.82 -10.12
C ASN A 66 -12.10 -13.64 -11.07
N TRP A 67 -11.74 -13.93 -12.31
CA TRP A 67 -11.57 -12.92 -13.35
C TRP A 67 -12.84 -12.10 -13.61
N LYS A 68 -14.01 -12.57 -13.16
CA LYS A 68 -15.28 -11.87 -13.32
C LYS A 68 -15.47 -10.74 -12.31
N ILE A 69 -14.63 -10.66 -11.29
CA ILE A 69 -14.73 -9.58 -10.30
C ILE A 69 -14.22 -8.30 -10.93
N ILE A 70 -15.11 -7.31 -11.01
CA ILE A 70 -14.79 -6.03 -11.59
C ILE A 70 -13.71 -5.35 -10.74
N PHE A 71 -12.71 -4.78 -11.39
CA PHE A 71 -11.60 -4.06 -10.76
C PHE A 71 -10.61 -4.94 -9.97
N SER A 72 -10.73 -6.26 -10.00
CA SER A 72 -9.74 -7.12 -9.33
C SER A 72 -8.35 -6.91 -9.93
N ASN A 73 -8.28 -6.80 -11.26
CA ASN A 73 -7.01 -6.52 -11.94
C ASN A 73 -6.48 -5.11 -11.60
N LEU A 74 -7.38 -4.15 -11.51
CA LEU A 74 -7.01 -2.79 -11.12
C LEU A 74 -6.42 -2.77 -9.70
N LEU A 75 -7.07 -3.47 -8.77
CA LEU A 75 -6.58 -3.60 -7.40
C LEU A 75 -5.18 -4.23 -7.38
N PHE A 76 -4.99 -5.29 -8.15
CA PHE A 76 -3.69 -5.97 -8.24
C PHE A 76 -2.60 -5.02 -8.75
N GLU A 77 -2.87 -4.28 -9.83
CA GLU A 77 -1.89 -3.36 -10.41
C GLU A 77 -1.55 -2.18 -9.50
N ILE A 78 -2.57 -1.63 -8.82
CA ILE A 78 -2.37 -0.51 -7.90
C ILE A 78 -1.56 -0.95 -6.69
N THR A 79 -1.87 -2.11 -6.11
CA THR A 79 -1.12 -2.61 -4.95
C THR A 79 0.32 -2.93 -5.33
N LYS A 80 0.53 -3.51 -6.50
CA LYS A 80 1.87 -3.80 -7.01
C LYS A 80 2.71 -2.53 -7.13
N ARG A 81 2.13 -1.48 -7.70
CA ARG A 81 2.81 -0.19 -7.85
C ARG A 81 3.13 0.43 -6.48
N THR A 82 2.17 0.38 -5.56
CA THR A 82 2.36 0.92 -4.22
C THR A 82 3.46 0.17 -3.46
N LEU A 83 3.53 -1.15 -3.62
CA LEU A 83 4.60 -1.95 -3.02
C LEU A 83 5.98 -1.56 -3.58
N ASN A 84 6.07 -1.32 -4.86
CA ASN A 84 7.32 -0.91 -5.48
C ASN A 84 7.78 0.46 -4.95
N GLU A 85 6.86 1.39 -4.78
CA GLU A 85 7.15 2.68 -4.17
C GLU A 85 7.60 2.53 -2.71
N SER A 86 6.97 1.63 -1.96
CA SER A 86 7.33 1.34 -0.57
C SER A 86 8.73 0.78 -0.45
N LYS A 87 9.11 -0.13 -1.33
CA LYS A 87 10.45 -0.72 -1.34
C LYS A 87 11.52 0.34 -1.56
N PHE A 88 11.29 1.24 -2.49
CA PHE A 88 12.19 2.34 -2.76
C PHE A 88 12.35 3.23 -1.52
N GLU A 89 11.26 3.54 -0.85
CA GLU A 89 11.29 4.34 0.37
C GLU A 89 11.99 3.61 1.52
N SER A 90 11.84 2.30 1.60
CA SER A 90 12.54 1.50 2.61
C SER A 90 14.04 1.64 2.48
N ASN A 91 14.56 1.67 1.27
CA ASN A 91 15.98 1.86 1.03
C ASN A 91 16.45 3.24 1.55
N LEU A 92 15.64 4.27 1.36
CA LEU A 92 15.95 5.60 1.87
C LEU A 92 15.98 5.64 3.39
N PHE A 93 15.12 4.87 4.05
CA PHE A 93 15.02 4.82 5.50
C PHE A 93 16.22 4.13 6.15
N PHE A 94 16.92 3.28 5.43
CA PHE A 94 18.09 2.58 5.95
C PHE A 94 19.38 3.39 5.82
N LEU A 95 19.33 4.47 5.10
CA LEU A 95 20.47 5.37 4.99
C LEU A 95 20.50 6.39 6.11
#